data_c64224e4a8ddd3d9b38461f54875b21c
#
_entry.id   c64224e4a8ddd3d9b38461f54875b21c
#
_cell.length_a   1.000
_cell.length_b   1.000
_cell.length_c   1.000
_cell.angle_alpha   90.00
_cell.angle_beta   90.00
_cell.angle_gamma   90.00
#
_symmetry.space_group_name_H-M   'P 1'
#
loop_
_entity.id
_entity.type
_entity.pdbx_description
1 polymer ?
#
loop_
_entity_poly.entity_id
_entity_poly.type
_entity_poly.pdbx_seq_one_letter_code
_entity_poly.pdbx_strand_id
1 'polypeptide(L)'
;EVGYVGKDVDAIIRDLAEMAVKQEREAQVRQVRTRAEDAAEERILDVLIPMARAPGAEPPADSTARQVFRKKLREGQLDDKEIEIDLAESRPQLEIMGPAGMEDMAEQLRGVFSQMGQGKRKARKLPIAEARRLLIEEEAGKLVNEEEIKVRAIQNAEQNGIVFIDEIDKVAARQ
;
A
#
# COMPACT_ATOMS: atom_id res chain seq x y z
N GLU A 1 -3.01 1.42 33.57
CA GLU A 1 -2.98 2.38 34.68
C GLU A 1 -3.30 3.76 34.15
N VAL A 2 -4.47 4.28 34.50
CA VAL A 2 -4.75 5.69 34.33
C VAL A 2 -3.93 6.39 35.41
N GLY A 3 -2.68 6.70 35.08
CA GLY A 3 -1.82 7.47 35.95
C GLY A 3 -2.42 8.84 36.22
N TYR A 4 -1.88 9.59 37.13
CA TYR A 4 -2.27 10.93 37.62
C TYR A 4 -2.56 11.97 36.50
N VAL A 5 -2.26 11.63 35.25
CA VAL A 5 -2.63 12.32 34.00
C VAL A 5 -3.31 11.28 33.11
N GLY A 6 -4.61 11.02 33.36
CA GLY A 6 -5.37 10.08 32.56
C GLY A 6 -5.45 10.51 31.11
N LYS A 7 -5.27 9.58 30.19
CA LYS A 7 -5.70 9.78 28.80
C LYS A 7 -7.20 10.05 28.84
N ASP A 8 -7.65 11.08 28.18
CA ASP A 8 -9.08 11.32 28.01
C ASP A 8 -9.71 10.11 27.31
N VAL A 9 -10.97 9.80 27.62
CA VAL A 9 -11.70 8.67 27.01
C VAL A 9 -11.66 8.77 25.48
N ASP A 10 -11.71 9.98 24.95
CA ASP A 10 -11.57 10.25 23.51
C ASP A 10 -10.21 9.79 22.95
N ALA A 11 -9.12 9.91 23.73
CA ALA A 11 -7.82 9.42 23.30
C ALA A 11 -7.78 7.88 23.22
N ILE A 12 -8.48 7.19 24.12
CA ILE A 12 -8.58 5.71 24.10
C ILE A 12 -9.32 5.25 22.83
N ILE A 13 -10.41 5.91 22.48
CA ILE A 13 -11.18 5.59 21.27
C ILE A 13 -10.36 5.89 20.01
N ARG A 14 -9.61 7.00 20.00
CA ARG A 14 -8.71 7.33 18.90
C ARG A 14 -7.62 6.27 18.73
N ASP A 15 -6.95 5.89 19.78
CA ASP A 15 -5.92 4.83 19.78
C ASP A 15 -6.51 3.51 19.26
N LEU A 16 -7.74 3.14 19.67
CA LEU A 16 -8.42 1.95 19.18
C LEU A 16 -8.72 2.03 17.67
N ALA A 17 -9.22 3.17 17.21
CA ALA A 17 -9.50 3.39 15.79
C ALA A 17 -8.23 3.34 14.93
N GLU A 18 -7.14 3.95 15.38
CA GLU A 18 -5.84 3.90 14.69
C GLU A 18 -5.29 2.47 14.60
N MET A 19 -5.40 1.70 15.68
CA MET A 19 -5.03 0.28 15.67
C MET A 19 -5.88 -0.53 14.69
N ALA A 20 -7.19 -0.28 14.66
CA ALA A 20 -8.11 -0.95 13.74
C ALA A 20 -7.79 -0.62 12.28
N VAL A 21 -7.49 0.64 11.95
CA VAL A 21 -7.06 1.06 10.60
C VAL A 21 -5.76 0.36 10.20
N LYS A 22 -4.80 0.30 11.10
CA LYS A 22 -3.52 -0.40 10.84
C LYS A 22 -3.74 -1.88 10.56
N GLN A 23 -4.55 -2.56 11.39
CA GLN A 23 -4.84 -3.99 11.22
C GLN A 23 -5.57 -4.27 9.91
N GLU A 24 -6.57 -3.45 9.55
CA GLU A 24 -7.32 -3.62 8.31
C GLU A 24 -6.44 -3.38 7.09
N ARG A 25 -5.56 -2.36 7.13
CA ARG A 25 -4.58 -2.12 6.08
C ARG A 25 -3.66 -3.32 5.87
N GLU A 26 -3.11 -3.88 6.95
CA GLU A 26 -2.24 -5.06 6.88
C GLU A 26 -2.99 -6.28 6.33
N ALA A 27 -4.26 -6.45 6.67
CA ALA A 27 -5.09 -7.52 6.15
C ALA A 27 -5.35 -7.35 4.65
N GLN A 28 -5.69 -6.15 4.19
CA GLN A 28 -5.88 -5.86 2.77
C GLN A 28 -4.59 -6.03 1.96
N VAL A 29 -3.47 -5.54 2.46
CA VAL A 29 -2.16 -5.73 1.79
C VAL A 29 -1.87 -7.22 1.61
N ARG A 30 -2.15 -8.04 2.64
CA ARG A 30 -1.98 -9.51 2.48
C ARG A 30 -2.91 -10.12 1.43
N GLN A 31 -4.17 -9.66 1.35
CA GLN A 31 -5.13 -10.15 0.35
C GLN A 31 -4.75 -9.77 -1.08
N VAL A 32 -4.26 -8.55 -1.28
CA VAL A 32 -3.90 -8.07 -2.61
C VAL A 32 -2.53 -8.57 -3.08
N ARG A 33 -1.72 -9.12 -2.17
CA ARG A 33 -0.34 -9.49 -2.46
C ARG A 33 -0.21 -10.46 -3.63
N THR A 34 -1.01 -11.51 -3.66
CA THR A 34 -0.97 -12.51 -4.76
C THR A 34 -1.27 -11.85 -6.10
N ARG A 35 -2.27 -10.97 -6.14
CA ARG A 35 -2.63 -10.25 -7.37
C ARG A 35 -1.54 -9.26 -7.79
N ALA A 36 -0.89 -8.63 -6.82
CA ALA A 36 0.24 -7.75 -7.08
C ALA A 36 1.47 -8.51 -7.58
N GLU A 37 1.72 -9.71 -7.05
CA GLU A 37 2.78 -10.61 -7.51
C GLU A 37 2.54 -11.06 -8.96
N ASP A 38 1.32 -11.44 -9.30
CA ASP A 38 0.95 -11.81 -10.67
C ASP A 38 1.10 -10.63 -11.62
N ALA A 39 0.62 -9.44 -11.24
CA ALA A 39 0.75 -8.23 -12.06
C ALA A 39 2.22 -7.82 -12.27
N ALA A 40 3.05 -7.92 -11.24
CA ALA A 40 4.49 -7.64 -11.33
C ALA A 40 5.19 -8.65 -12.25
N GLU A 41 4.84 -9.94 -12.16
CA GLU A 41 5.35 -11.01 -13.03
C GLU A 41 5.02 -10.70 -14.51
N GLU A 42 3.78 -10.33 -14.80
CA GLU A 42 3.36 -9.97 -16.16
C GLU A 42 4.17 -8.79 -16.72
N ARG A 43 4.39 -7.74 -15.91
CA ARG A 43 5.20 -6.58 -16.33
C ARG A 43 6.65 -6.96 -16.63
N ILE A 44 7.26 -7.85 -15.84
CA ILE A 44 8.62 -8.35 -16.09
C ILE A 44 8.64 -9.18 -17.39
N LEU A 45 7.63 -10.03 -17.59
CA LEU A 45 7.52 -10.83 -18.82
C LEU A 45 7.35 -9.96 -20.07
N ASP A 46 6.63 -8.85 -19.98
CA ASP A 46 6.47 -7.89 -21.08
C ASP A 46 7.80 -7.23 -21.49
N VAL A 47 8.69 -7.01 -20.53
CA VAL A 47 10.04 -6.50 -20.80
C VAL A 47 10.96 -7.58 -21.39
N LEU A 48 10.86 -8.81 -20.86
CA LEU A 48 11.71 -9.92 -21.32
C LEU A 48 11.33 -10.43 -22.71
N ILE A 49 10.05 -10.34 -23.03
CA ILE A 49 9.47 -10.81 -24.31
C ILE A 49 8.63 -9.66 -24.87
N PRO A 50 9.29 -8.63 -25.44
CA PRO A 50 8.54 -7.55 -26.07
C PRO A 50 7.73 -8.13 -27.23
N MET A 51 6.42 -8.12 -27.07
CA MET A 51 5.53 -8.52 -28.17
C MET A 51 5.58 -7.44 -29.23
N ALA A 52 5.90 -7.84 -30.45
CA ALA A 52 5.64 -7.02 -31.62
C ALA A 52 4.12 -6.77 -31.66
N ARG A 53 3.69 -5.59 -31.20
CA ARG A 53 2.29 -5.16 -31.31
C ARG A 53 1.98 -4.90 -32.78
N ALA A 54 1.52 -5.92 -33.48
CA ALA A 54 0.79 -5.69 -34.73
C ALA A 54 -0.53 -5.01 -34.36
N PRO A 55 -0.94 -3.92 -35.04
CA PRO A 55 -2.22 -3.26 -34.77
C PRO A 55 -3.36 -4.27 -34.99
N GLY A 56 -4.08 -4.63 -33.93
CA GLY A 56 -5.25 -5.50 -33.99
C GLY A 56 -5.04 -6.97 -33.62
N ALA A 57 -3.84 -7.40 -33.24
CA ALA A 57 -3.63 -8.73 -32.70
C ALA A 57 -3.75 -8.72 -31.17
N GLU A 58 -4.71 -9.45 -30.62
CA GLU A 58 -4.69 -9.79 -29.20
C GLU A 58 -3.40 -10.57 -28.90
N PRO A 59 -2.67 -10.19 -27.85
CA PRO A 59 -1.47 -10.91 -27.50
C PRO A 59 -1.85 -12.37 -27.15
N PRO A 60 -1.17 -13.39 -27.72
CA PRO A 60 -1.34 -14.74 -27.22
C PRO A 60 -0.81 -14.75 -25.78
N ALA A 61 -1.73 -14.70 -24.83
CA ALA A 61 -1.41 -14.68 -23.39
C ALA A 61 -0.56 -15.91 -22.98
N ASP A 62 -0.52 -16.94 -23.81
CA ASP A 62 0.10 -18.23 -23.56
C ASP A 62 1.08 -18.67 -24.66
N SER A 63 1.95 -17.78 -25.15
CA SER A 63 3.04 -18.27 -25.98
C SER A 63 3.94 -19.20 -25.18
N THR A 64 4.39 -20.33 -25.77
CA THR A 64 5.29 -21.30 -25.14
C THR A 64 6.51 -20.60 -24.53
N ALA A 65 7.03 -19.57 -25.18
CA ALA A 65 8.12 -18.75 -24.68
C ALA A 65 7.77 -18.05 -23.36
N ARG A 66 6.56 -17.46 -23.27
CA ARG A 66 6.10 -16.74 -22.06
C ARG A 66 5.97 -17.70 -20.87
N GLN A 67 5.45 -18.90 -21.10
CA GLN A 67 5.36 -19.94 -20.06
C GLN A 67 6.74 -20.39 -19.57
N VAL A 68 7.70 -20.60 -20.48
CA VAL A 68 9.09 -20.94 -20.11
C VAL A 68 9.75 -19.85 -19.28
N PHE A 69 9.60 -18.58 -19.69
CA PHE A 69 10.17 -17.48 -18.92
C PHE A 69 9.49 -17.28 -17.58
N ARG A 70 8.17 -17.47 -17.51
CA ARG A 70 7.42 -17.45 -16.25
C ARG A 70 7.92 -18.51 -15.28
N LYS A 71 8.13 -19.73 -15.74
CA LYS A 71 8.72 -20.80 -14.93
C LYS A 71 10.11 -20.42 -14.41
N LYS A 72 11.00 -19.94 -15.27
CA LYS A 72 12.34 -19.49 -14.87
C LYS A 72 12.33 -18.34 -13.87
N LEU A 73 11.40 -17.40 -14.00
CA LEU A 73 11.18 -16.31 -13.05
C LEU A 73 10.79 -16.84 -11.66
N ARG A 74 9.84 -17.79 -11.61
CA ARG A 74 9.37 -18.38 -10.35
C ARG A 74 10.43 -19.24 -9.67
N GLU A 75 11.29 -19.86 -10.44
CA GLU A 75 12.43 -20.65 -9.97
C GLU A 75 13.67 -19.81 -9.59
N GLY A 76 13.61 -18.47 -9.76
CA GLY A 76 14.71 -17.56 -9.43
C GLY A 76 15.90 -17.62 -10.40
N GLN A 77 15.78 -18.33 -11.53
CA GLN A 77 16.87 -18.49 -12.49
C GLN A 77 17.25 -17.21 -13.25
N LEU A 78 16.42 -16.19 -13.15
CA LEU A 78 16.60 -14.91 -13.84
C LEU A 78 16.85 -13.74 -12.88
N ASP A 79 16.99 -14.00 -11.60
CA ASP A 79 17.05 -12.99 -10.54
C ASP A 79 18.17 -11.96 -10.73
N ASP A 80 19.34 -12.41 -11.21
CA ASP A 80 20.52 -11.56 -11.45
C ASP A 80 20.51 -10.86 -12.80
N LYS A 81 19.54 -11.19 -13.68
CA LYS A 81 19.45 -10.56 -14.99
C LYS A 81 18.94 -9.13 -14.86
N GLU A 82 19.68 -8.18 -15.42
CA GLU A 82 19.26 -6.79 -15.48
C GLU A 82 18.17 -6.56 -16.52
N ILE A 83 17.15 -5.82 -16.13
CA ILE A 83 16.08 -5.33 -17.02
C ILE A 83 15.87 -3.84 -16.79
N GLU A 84 15.38 -3.16 -17.81
CA GLU A 84 14.95 -1.77 -17.72
C GLU A 84 13.44 -1.73 -17.56
N ILE A 85 12.97 -1.16 -16.44
CA ILE A 85 11.55 -1.07 -16.13
C ILE A 85 11.17 0.36 -15.75
N ASP A 86 9.95 0.73 -16.11
CA ASP A 86 9.33 1.97 -15.69
C ASP A 86 8.69 1.79 -14.31
N LEU A 87 9.27 2.42 -13.31
CA LEU A 87 8.74 2.46 -11.95
C LEU A 87 8.11 3.83 -11.69
N ALA A 88 6.97 3.82 -11.00
CA ALA A 88 6.47 5.04 -10.39
C ALA A 88 7.50 5.54 -9.37
N GLU A 89 7.82 6.82 -9.43
CA GLU A 89 8.71 7.42 -8.44
C GLU A 89 8.05 7.24 -7.06
N SER A 90 8.65 6.39 -6.22
CA SER A 90 8.21 6.26 -4.82
C SER A 90 8.38 7.62 -4.17
N ARG A 91 7.27 8.31 -3.97
CA ARG A 91 7.30 9.53 -3.16
C ARG A 91 7.65 9.09 -1.76
N PRO A 92 8.69 9.67 -1.12
CA PRO A 92 8.78 9.54 0.31
C PRO A 92 7.41 10.02 0.85
N GLN A 93 6.72 9.17 1.59
CA GLN A 93 5.65 9.65 2.45
C GLN A 93 6.33 10.65 3.38
N LEU A 94 6.26 11.92 2.99
CA LEU A 94 6.48 12.99 3.93
C LEU A 94 5.31 12.85 4.92
N GLU A 95 5.56 12.10 5.99
CA GLU A 95 4.83 12.31 7.22
C GLU A 95 5.12 13.75 7.62
N ILE A 96 4.28 14.64 7.10
CA ILE A 96 4.23 16.00 7.61
C ILE A 96 3.57 15.85 8.97
N MET A 97 4.38 15.51 9.97
CA MET A 97 4.05 15.77 11.36
C MET A 97 4.09 17.30 11.53
N GLY A 98 3.06 17.96 11.01
CA GLY A 98 2.81 19.35 11.32
C GLY A 98 2.36 19.46 12.77
N PRO A 99 2.74 20.52 13.50
CA PRO A 99 2.19 20.80 14.80
C PRO A 99 0.65 20.88 14.68
N ALA A 100 -0.04 20.41 15.73
CA ALA A 100 -1.49 20.40 15.81
C ALA A 100 -2.08 21.76 15.42
N GLY A 101 -2.92 21.80 14.37
CA GLY A 101 -3.55 23.00 13.85
C GLY A 101 -3.24 23.33 12.38
N MET A 102 -2.41 22.54 11.67
CA MET A 102 -2.11 22.76 10.24
C MET A 102 -2.67 21.63 9.35
N GLU A 103 -3.65 20.88 9.82
CA GLU A 103 -4.25 19.74 9.11
C GLU A 103 -4.89 20.16 7.77
N ASP A 104 -5.62 21.28 7.75
CA ASP A 104 -6.25 21.82 6.53
C ASP A 104 -5.23 22.24 5.48
N MET A 105 -4.07 22.77 5.91
CA MET A 105 -2.99 23.16 5.02
C MET A 105 -2.26 21.93 4.45
N ALA A 106 -2.14 20.86 5.23
CA ALA A 106 -1.57 19.61 4.79
C ALA A 106 -2.49 18.91 3.76
N GLU A 107 -3.81 18.99 3.92
CA GLU A 107 -4.76 18.46 2.93
C GLU A 107 -4.76 19.27 1.63
N GLN A 108 -4.71 20.58 1.70
CA GLN A 108 -4.61 21.44 0.51
C GLN A 108 -3.30 21.21 -0.23
N LEU A 109 -2.19 21.07 0.48
CA LEU A 109 -0.90 20.69 -0.12
C LEU A 109 -0.93 19.30 -0.74
N ARG A 110 -1.56 18.32 -0.09
CA ARG A 110 -1.77 16.97 -0.68
C ARG A 110 -2.58 17.05 -1.96
N GLY A 111 -3.64 17.86 -2.00
CA GLY A 111 -4.47 18.08 -3.19
C GLY A 111 -3.67 18.68 -4.35
N VAL A 112 -2.90 19.73 -4.09
CA VAL A 112 -2.05 20.37 -5.11
C VAL A 112 -0.93 19.45 -5.58
N PHE A 113 -0.27 18.74 -4.67
CA PHE A 113 0.76 17.76 -5.01
C PHE A 113 0.22 16.53 -5.74
N SER A 114 -1.03 16.10 -5.47
CA SER A 114 -1.66 15.01 -6.22
C SER A 114 -2.02 15.43 -7.65
N GLN A 115 -2.35 16.70 -7.85
CA GLN A 115 -2.73 17.23 -9.16
C GLN A 115 -1.52 17.62 -10.01
N MET A 116 -0.40 18.05 -9.42
CA MET A 116 0.87 18.31 -10.12
C MET A 116 1.72 17.08 -10.39
N GLY A 117 1.38 15.96 -9.84
CA GLY A 117 2.18 14.75 -9.87
C GLY A 117 1.43 13.54 -10.38
N GLN A 118 0.94 13.58 -11.61
CA GLN A 118 0.87 12.35 -12.39
C GLN A 118 2.30 11.82 -12.46
N GLY A 119 2.57 10.77 -11.64
CA GLY A 119 3.90 10.31 -11.30
C GLY A 119 4.79 10.19 -12.54
N LYS A 120 5.85 10.99 -12.58
CA LYS A 120 6.92 10.78 -13.54
C LYS A 120 7.41 9.35 -13.35
N ARG A 121 7.10 8.50 -14.31
CA ARG A 121 7.70 7.18 -14.38
C ARG A 121 9.15 7.37 -14.80
N LYS A 122 10.05 6.73 -14.07
CA LYS A 122 11.47 6.76 -14.37
C LYS A 122 11.92 5.37 -14.76
N ALA A 123 12.44 5.26 -15.97
CA ALA A 123 13.10 4.04 -16.40
C ALA A 123 14.33 3.78 -15.52
N ARG A 124 14.39 2.62 -14.88
CA ARG A 124 15.51 2.19 -14.04
C ARG A 124 15.99 0.83 -14.51
N LYS A 125 17.31 0.69 -14.58
CA LYS A 125 17.96 -0.57 -14.89
C LYS A 125 18.30 -1.27 -13.58
N LEU A 126 17.68 -2.44 -13.34
CA LEU A 126 17.75 -3.16 -12.06
C LEU A 126 17.81 -4.68 -12.32
N PRO A 127 18.42 -5.46 -11.41
CA PRO A 127 18.25 -6.90 -11.39
C PRO A 127 16.78 -7.28 -11.22
N ILE A 128 16.36 -8.39 -11.84
CA ILE A 128 14.96 -8.86 -11.80
C ILE A 128 14.46 -9.06 -10.37
N ALA A 129 15.29 -9.57 -9.47
CA ALA A 129 14.92 -9.74 -8.06
C ALA A 129 14.49 -8.41 -7.41
N GLU A 130 15.25 -7.34 -7.62
CA GLU A 130 14.93 -6.02 -7.10
C GLU A 130 13.74 -5.39 -7.83
N ALA A 131 13.72 -5.50 -9.15
CA ALA A 131 12.63 -5.03 -9.98
C ALA A 131 11.29 -5.65 -9.54
N ARG A 132 11.27 -6.96 -9.30
CA ARG A 132 10.09 -7.70 -8.83
C ARG A 132 9.59 -7.16 -7.50
N ARG A 133 10.47 -6.94 -6.53
CA ARG A 133 10.10 -6.39 -5.22
C ARG A 133 9.41 -5.03 -5.35
N LEU A 134 10.02 -4.11 -6.11
CA LEU A 134 9.50 -2.76 -6.31
C LEU A 134 8.18 -2.74 -7.08
N LEU A 135 8.05 -3.62 -8.08
CA LEU A 135 6.81 -3.77 -8.84
C LEU A 135 5.67 -4.32 -7.99
N ILE A 136 5.94 -5.29 -7.12
CA ILE A 136 4.92 -5.82 -6.20
C ILE A 136 4.43 -4.72 -5.25
N GLU A 137 5.33 -3.90 -4.71
CA GLU A 137 4.96 -2.76 -3.86
C GLU A 137 4.10 -1.75 -4.63
N GLU A 138 4.46 -1.41 -5.87
CA GLU A 138 3.70 -0.50 -6.73
C GLU A 138 2.31 -1.06 -7.05
N GLU A 139 2.22 -2.33 -7.46
CA GLU A 139 0.94 -2.96 -7.82
C GLU A 139 0.05 -3.17 -6.58
N ALA A 140 0.62 -3.56 -5.45
CA ALA A 140 -0.13 -3.66 -4.20
C ALA A 140 -0.71 -2.31 -3.77
N GLY A 141 0.07 -1.23 -3.90
CA GLY A 141 -0.40 0.12 -3.60
C GLY A 141 -1.56 0.58 -4.48
N LYS A 142 -1.64 0.12 -5.73
CA LYS A 142 -2.78 0.41 -6.63
C LYS A 142 -4.06 -0.34 -6.25
N LEU A 143 -3.92 -1.50 -5.63
CA LEU A 143 -5.03 -2.38 -5.26
C LEU A 143 -5.62 -2.09 -3.88
N VAL A 144 -4.92 -1.30 -3.06
CA VAL A 144 -5.37 -0.93 -1.72
C VAL A 144 -6.25 0.31 -1.78
N ASN A 145 -7.47 0.21 -1.27
CA ASN A 145 -8.41 1.31 -1.17
C ASN A 145 -8.45 1.85 0.26
N GLU A 146 -7.84 3.00 0.49
CA GLU A 146 -7.72 3.63 1.81
C GLU A 146 -9.09 4.00 2.43
N GLU A 147 -10.04 4.44 1.62
CA GLU A 147 -11.38 4.77 2.12
C GLU A 147 -12.14 3.52 2.59
N GLU A 148 -12.03 2.43 1.84
CA GLU A 148 -12.62 1.16 2.23
C GLU A 148 -11.98 0.61 3.52
N ILE A 149 -10.68 0.78 3.68
CA ILE A 149 -9.95 0.41 4.91
C ILE A 149 -10.52 1.16 6.11
N LYS A 150 -10.68 2.49 6.01
CA LYS A 150 -11.21 3.30 7.11
C LYS A 150 -12.61 2.86 7.52
N VAL A 151 -13.50 2.66 6.53
CA VAL A 151 -14.89 2.21 6.78
C VAL A 151 -14.90 0.86 7.48
N ARG A 152 -14.15 -0.12 6.97
CA ARG A 152 -14.08 -1.46 7.58
C ARG A 152 -13.42 -1.45 8.95
N ALA A 153 -12.39 -0.63 9.14
CA ALA A 153 -11.72 -0.50 10.42
C ALA A 153 -12.66 0.03 11.52
N ILE A 154 -13.45 1.06 11.20
CA ILE A 154 -14.44 1.60 12.13
C ILE A 154 -15.47 0.55 12.46
N GLN A 155 -16.06 -0.13 11.48
CA GLN A 155 -17.03 -1.20 11.69
C GLN A 155 -16.46 -2.33 12.54
N ASN A 156 -15.21 -2.73 12.30
CA ASN A 156 -14.54 -3.78 13.06
C ASN A 156 -14.28 -3.34 14.51
N ALA A 157 -13.85 -2.09 14.72
CA ALA A 157 -13.65 -1.54 16.06
C ALA A 157 -14.97 -1.46 16.84
N GLU A 158 -16.07 -1.04 16.20
CA GLU A 158 -17.40 -0.96 16.83
C GLU A 158 -17.97 -2.34 17.20
N GLN A 159 -17.76 -3.34 16.35
CA GLN A 159 -18.37 -4.67 16.55
C GLN A 159 -17.52 -5.61 17.40
N ASN A 160 -16.19 -5.51 17.33
CA ASN A 160 -15.25 -6.45 17.92
C ASN A 160 -14.24 -5.78 18.87
N GLY A 161 -14.23 -4.46 18.95
CA GLY A 161 -13.36 -3.73 19.86
C GLY A 161 -13.77 -3.92 21.32
N ILE A 162 -12.80 -4.10 22.20
CA ILE A 162 -12.99 -4.19 23.65
C ILE A 162 -12.13 -3.14 24.30
N VAL A 163 -12.74 -2.29 25.13
CA VAL A 163 -12.07 -1.27 25.92
C VAL A 163 -12.27 -1.55 27.40
N PHE A 164 -11.17 -1.66 28.14
CA PHE A 164 -11.20 -1.75 29.60
C PHE A 164 -10.97 -0.37 30.21
N ILE A 165 -11.94 0.12 30.97
CA ILE A 165 -11.82 1.36 31.72
C ILE A 165 -11.82 1.02 33.18
N ASP A 166 -10.68 1.22 33.83
CA ASP A 166 -10.54 1.11 35.29
C ASP A 166 -10.74 2.48 35.92
N GLU A 167 -11.18 2.53 37.18
CA GLU A 167 -11.40 3.76 37.96
C GLU A 167 -12.30 4.79 37.25
N ILE A 168 -13.43 4.33 36.69
CA ILE A 168 -14.38 5.16 35.93
C ILE A 168 -14.95 6.33 36.77
N ASP A 169 -14.97 6.19 38.11
CA ASP A 169 -15.35 7.24 39.05
C ASP A 169 -14.49 8.50 38.89
N LYS A 170 -13.22 8.35 38.55
CA LYS A 170 -12.30 9.47 38.35
C LYS A 170 -12.58 10.22 37.04
N VAL A 171 -13.20 9.59 36.07
CA VAL A 171 -13.62 10.23 34.82
C VAL A 171 -14.85 11.12 35.05
N ALA A 172 -15.79 10.66 35.90
CA ALA A 172 -17.01 11.39 36.23
C ALA A 172 -16.80 12.55 37.20
N ALA A 173 -15.70 12.57 37.95
CA ALA A 173 -15.38 13.62 38.94
C ALA A 173 -14.82 14.92 38.34
N ARG A 174 -14.64 15.01 37.02
CA ARG A 174 -14.25 16.24 36.32
C ARG A 174 -15.48 17.02 35.85
N GLN A 175 -16.21 17.61 36.79
CA GLN A 175 -17.10 18.73 36.54
C GLN A 175 -16.59 19.97 37.23
#